data_53a8619577e41a1bedd4b66664a94110
#
_entry.id   53a8619577e41a1bedd4b66664a94110
#
_cell.length_a   1.000
_cell.length_b   1.000
_cell.length_c   1.000
_cell.angle_alpha   90.00
_cell.angle_beta   90.00
_cell.angle_gamma   90.00
#
_symmetry.space_group_name_H-M   'P 1'
#
loop_
_entity.id
_entity.type
_entity.pdbx_description
1 polymer ?
#
loop_
_entity_poly.entity_id
_entity_poly.type
_entity_poly.pdbx_seq_one_letter_code
_entity_poly.pdbx_strand_id
1 'polypeptide(L)'
;MTSSLLSFDHVHIISKEPDKSAQWYVDMLDARMTSEQQVRGALQVGIELGGVTILIRGKRIGENPNLASPIQHFGDHSSHNEWGVDHFGFIYQGNLKKFCDEIRERGVIFAVEPIEFLPGTTICYVSAPDNVTIELIQK
;
A
#
# COMPACT_ATOMS: atom_id res chain seq x y z
N MET A 1 -9.91 -16.85 -26.86
CA MET A 1 -9.29 -16.49 -25.58
C MET A 1 -10.24 -16.81 -24.44
N THR A 2 -9.77 -17.49 -23.42
CA THR A 2 -10.57 -17.83 -22.25
C THR A 2 -10.24 -16.91 -21.11
N SER A 3 -11.26 -16.45 -20.38
CA SER A 3 -11.08 -15.70 -19.16
C SER A 3 -10.61 -16.61 -18.04
N SER A 4 -9.80 -16.09 -17.15
CA SER A 4 -9.47 -16.79 -15.91
C SER A 4 -10.71 -16.93 -15.04
N LEU A 5 -10.83 -18.05 -14.36
CA LEU A 5 -11.86 -18.25 -13.32
C LEU A 5 -11.46 -17.61 -12.00
N LEU A 6 -10.23 -17.08 -11.92
CA LEU A 6 -9.75 -16.38 -10.74
C LEU A 6 -10.10 -14.90 -10.83
N SER A 7 -10.43 -14.32 -9.70
CA SER A 7 -10.58 -12.87 -9.56
C SER A 7 -9.79 -12.43 -8.33
N PHE A 8 -9.35 -11.19 -8.34
CA PHE A 8 -8.59 -10.66 -7.22
C PHE A 8 -9.52 -10.46 -6.01
N ASP A 9 -9.11 -10.92 -4.83
CA ASP A 9 -9.89 -10.77 -3.60
C ASP A 9 -9.29 -9.75 -2.64
N HIS A 10 -8.08 -9.98 -2.18
CA HIS A 10 -7.48 -9.09 -1.19
C HIS A 10 -5.96 -9.13 -1.18
N VAL A 11 -5.38 -8.10 -0.57
CA VAL A 11 -4.00 -8.07 -0.09
C VAL A 11 -4.04 -8.25 1.42
N HIS A 12 -3.18 -9.08 1.99
CA HIS A 12 -3.11 -9.28 3.43
C HIS A 12 -1.78 -8.77 3.96
N ILE A 13 -1.83 -7.82 4.88
CA ILE A 13 -0.68 -7.18 5.50
C ILE A 13 -0.62 -7.56 6.97
N ILE A 14 0.58 -7.86 7.46
CA ILE A 14 0.85 -8.03 8.88
C ILE A 14 1.44 -6.72 9.38
N SER A 15 0.84 -6.14 10.41
CA SER A 15 1.22 -4.83 10.93
C SER A 15 1.50 -4.90 12.42
N LYS A 16 2.45 -4.10 12.88
CA LYS A 16 2.71 -3.94 14.31
C LYS A 16 1.51 -3.36 15.04
N GLU A 17 0.80 -2.43 14.40
CA GLU A 17 -0.37 -1.76 14.95
C GLU A 17 -1.45 -1.68 13.87
N PRO A 18 -2.23 -2.76 13.68
CA PRO A 18 -3.15 -2.86 12.56
C PRO A 18 -4.22 -1.79 12.51
N ASP A 19 -4.73 -1.34 13.65
CA ASP A 19 -5.69 -0.26 13.74
C ASP A 19 -5.12 1.08 13.27
N LYS A 20 -3.91 1.40 13.71
CA LYS A 20 -3.21 2.62 13.27
C LYS A 20 -2.79 2.56 11.82
N SER A 21 -2.36 1.39 11.38
CA SER A 21 -2.01 1.17 9.97
C SER A 21 -3.23 1.40 9.09
N ALA A 22 -4.37 0.79 9.41
CA ALA A 22 -5.62 1.00 8.68
C ALA A 22 -6.02 2.48 8.66
N GLN A 23 -5.91 3.16 9.80
CA GLN A 23 -6.24 4.59 9.89
C GLN A 23 -5.34 5.44 8.99
N TRP A 24 -4.07 5.06 8.85
CA TRP A 24 -3.15 5.73 7.93
C TRP A 24 -3.69 5.69 6.49
N TYR A 25 -4.16 4.52 6.03
CA TYR A 25 -4.74 4.40 4.69
C TYR A 25 -5.99 5.24 4.52
N VAL A 26 -6.83 5.31 5.56
CA VAL A 26 -8.02 6.15 5.55
C VAL A 26 -7.66 7.64 5.46
N ASP A 27 -6.74 8.08 6.30
CA ASP A 27 -6.38 9.51 6.40
C ASP A 27 -5.54 9.98 5.21
N MET A 28 -4.64 9.14 4.72
CA MET A 28 -3.67 9.53 3.69
C MET A 28 -4.17 9.28 2.27
N LEU A 29 -4.86 8.17 2.04
CA LEU A 29 -5.23 7.73 0.70
C LEU A 29 -6.73 7.60 0.48
N ASP A 30 -7.54 8.10 1.41
CA ASP A 30 -9.01 8.07 1.32
C ASP A 30 -9.61 6.65 1.28
N ALA A 31 -8.95 5.70 1.93
CA ALA A 31 -9.49 4.36 2.09
C ALA A 31 -10.74 4.39 2.98
N ARG A 32 -11.56 3.35 2.88
CA ARG A 32 -12.77 3.19 3.67
C ARG A 32 -12.63 1.99 4.60
N MET A 33 -12.90 2.21 5.89
CA MET A 33 -12.93 1.12 6.88
C MET A 33 -14.12 0.20 6.59
N THR A 34 -13.90 -1.13 6.53
CA THR A 34 -14.95 -2.09 6.20
C THR A 34 -15.23 -3.10 7.30
N SER A 35 -14.22 -3.46 8.09
CA SER A 35 -14.40 -4.45 9.15
C SER A 35 -13.35 -4.30 10.23
N GLU A 36 -13.68 -4.79 11.42
CA GLU A 36 -12.76 -4.87 12.53
C GLU A 36 -13.20 -6.06 13.40
N GLN A 37 -12.32 -7.03 13.58
CA GLN A 37 -12.66 -8.25 14.30
C GLN A 37 -11.44 -8.96 14.81
N GLN A 38 -11.61 -9.83 15.79
CA GLN A 38 -10.57 -10.75 16.23
C GLN A 38 -10.61 -11.98 15.34
N VAL A 39 -9.49 -12.32 14.74
CA VAL A 39 -9.36 -13.50 13.88
C VAL A 39 -8.13 -14.29 14.33
N ARG A 40 -8.35 -15.51 14.77
CA ARG A 40 -7.27 -16.41 15.22
C ARG A 40 -6.34 -15.76 16.25
N GLY A 41 -6.93 -14.99 17.18
CA GLY A 41 -6.19 -14.38 18.29
C GLY A 41 -5.49 -13.05 17.96
N ALA A 42 -5.72 -12.48 16.80
CA ALA A 42 -5.17 -11.18 16.44
C ALA A 42 -6.25 -10.23 15.92
N LEU A 43 -6.07 -8.94 16.17
CA LEU A 43 -6.94 -7.93 15.57
C LEU A 43 -6.73 -7.92 14.06
N GLN A 44 -7.82 -7.95 13.30
CA GLN A 44 -7.81 -7.83 11.85
C GLN A 44 -8.76 -6.73 11.44
N VAL A 45 -8.23 -5.76 10.71
CA VAL A 45 -8.98 -4.62 10.20
C VAL A 45 -9.02 -4.72 8.68
N GLY A 46 -10.23 -4.60 8.12
CA GLY A 46 -10.42 -4.55 6.67
C GLY A 46 -10.64 -3.13 6.21
N ILE A 47 -10.02 -2.77 5.11
CA ILE A 47 -10.24 -1.51 4.41
C ILE A 47 -10.48 -1.78 2.93
N GLU A 48 -11.12 -0.82 2.28
CA GLU A 48 -11.26 -0.81 0.83
C GLU A 48 -10.53 0.41 0.27
N LEU A 49 -9.70 0.20 -0.74
CA LEU A 49 -8.98 1.24 -1.43
C LEU A 49 -8.88 0.87 -2.91
N GLY A 50 -9.34 1.78 -3.79
CA GLY A 50 -9.24 1.55 -5.23
C GLY A 50 -9.95 0.29 -5.72
N GLY A 51 -11.04 -0.10 -5.09
CA GLY A 51 -11.77 -1.32 -5.45
C GLY A 51 -11.17 -2.62 -4.92
N VAL A 52 -10.12 -2.51 -4.10
CA VAL A 52 -9.40 -3.67 -3.54
C VAL A 52 -9.60 -3.71 -2.05
N THR A 53 -9.82 -4.90 -1.51
CA THR A 53 -9.82 -5.12 -0.08
C THR A 53 -8.38 -5.32 0.41
N ILE A 54 -8.01 -4.59 1.45
CA ILE A 54 -6.75 -4.78 2.16
C ILE A 54 -7.11 -5.23 3.58
N LEU A 55 -6.64 -6.42 3.96
CA LEU A 55 -6.79 -6.95 5.30
C LEU A 55 -5.49 -6.68 6.06
N ILE A 56 -5.59 -6.05 7.21
CA ILE A 56 -4.44 -5.69 8.03
C ILE A 56 -4.62 -6.36 9.38
N ARG A 57 -3.71 -7.25 9.73
CA ARG A 57 -3.78 -7.97 11.01
C ARG A 57 -2.52 -7.75 11.84
N GLY A 58 -2.68 -7.87 13.16
CA GLY A 58 -1.56 -7.95 14.08
C GLY A 58 -0.91 -9.33 14.09
N LYS A 59 0.17 -9.47 14.83
CA LYS A 59 0.80 -10.78 15.00
C LYS A 59 -0.09 -11.68 15.87
N ARG A 60 -0.07 -12.96 15.56
CA ARG A 60 -0.76 -14.00 16.34
C ARG A 60 0.14 -14.51 17.45
N ILE A 61 -0.46 -15.19 18.43
CA ILE A 61 0.29 -15.83 19.51
C ILE A 61 1.29 -16.82 18.90
N GLY A 62 2.55 -16.72 19.33
CA GLY A 62 3.63 -17.58 18.85
C GLY A 62 4.30 -17.11 17.56
N GLU A 63 3.77 -16.10 16.92
CA GLU A 63 4.41 -15.50 15.75
C GLU A 63 5.46 -14.46 16.16
N ASN A 64 6.52 -14.38 15.37
CA ASN A 64 7.55 -13.37 15.53
C ASN A 64 7.94 -12.82 14.15
N PRO A 65 7.08 -12.00 13.54
CA PRO A 65 7.32 -11.49 12.19
C PRO A 65 8.61 -10.67 12.12
N ASN A 66 9.37 -10.88 11.04
CA ASN A 66 10.50 -10.03 10.72
C ASN A 66 9.99 -8.74 10.08
N LEU A 67 10.61 -7.61 10.45
CA LEU A 67 10.34 -6.36 9.76
C LEU A 67 10.82 -6.48 8.30
N ALA A 68 9.99 -6.02 7.36
CA ALA A 68 10.41 -5.91 5.97
C ALA A 68 11.63 -4.98 5.87
N SER A 69 12.49 -5.24 4.90
CA SER A 69 13.66 -4.40 4.67
C SER A 69 13.25 -2.96 4.37
N PRO A 70 14.04 -1.97 4.78
CA PRO A 70 13.82 -0.59 4.36
C PRO A 70 13.90 -0.49 2.84
N ILE A 71 13.16 0.47 2.29
CA ILE A 71 13.24 0.77 0.87
C ILE A 71 14.65 1.24 0.53
N GLN A 72 15.22 0.67 -0.53
CA GLN A 72 16.52 1.08 -1.06
C GLN A 72 16.30 1.84 -2.37
N HIS A 73 17.08 2.88 -2.59
CA HIS A 73 16.98 3.73 -3.76
C HIS A 73 17.98 3.30 -4.83
N PHE A 74 17.49 3.02 -6.03
CA PHE A 74 18.29 2.65 -7.18
C PHE A 74 17.98 3.62 -8.32
N GLY A 75 18.73 4.72 -8.41
CA GLY A 75 18.43 5.77 -9.39
C GLY A 75 17.07 6.39 -9.13
N ASP A 76 16.15 6.25 -10.09
CA ASP A 76 14.79 6.80 -9.99
C ASP A 76 13.79 5.84 -9.36
N HIS A 77 14.25 4.68 -8.93
CA HIS A 77 13.39 3.63 -8.36
C HIS A 77 13.75 3.34 -6.92
N SER A 78 12.76 2.88 -6.17
CA SER A 78 13.00 2.27 -4.87
C SER A 78 12.41 0.88 -4.82
N SER A 79 13.05 0.03 -4.04
CA SER A 79 12.70 -1.38 -3.94
C SER A 79 13.11 -1.91 -2.56
N HIS A 80 12.46 -2.96 -2.11
CA HIS A 80 12.90 -3.69 -0.92
C HIS A 80 14.13 -4.57 -1.20
N ASN A 81 14.39 -4.86 -2.48
CA ASN A 81 15.50 -5.71 -2.92
C ASN A 81 15.45 -7.10 -2.27
N GLU A 82 14.25 -7.65 -2.19
CA GLU A 82 13.99 -8.96 -1.62
C GLU A 82 13.22 -9.81 -2.62
N TRP A 83 13.36 -11.13 -2.51
CA TRP A 83 12.54 -12.03 -3.30
C TRP A 83 11.08 -11.94 -2.87
N GLY A 84 10.16 -12.03 -3.81
CA GLY A 84 8.73 -12.00 -3.57
C GLY A 84 8.11 -10.67 -3.94
N VAL A 85 7.05 -10.27 -3.25
CA VAL A 85 6.34 -9.02 -3.55
C VAL A 85 7.17 -7.82 -3.11
N ASP A 86 7.44 -6.92 -4.07
CA ASP A 86 8.13 -5.65 -3.80
C ASP A 86 7.16 -4.56 -3.35
N HIS A 87 6.09 -4.37 -4.10
CA HIS A 87 5.04 -3.38 -3.82
C HIS A 87 3.74 -3.77 -4.52
N PHE A 88 2.70 -3.02 -4.25
CA PHE A 88 1.47 -3.06 -5.05
C PHE A 88 1.06 -1.63 -5.36
N GLY A 89 0.18 -1.46 -6.35
CA GLY A 89 -0.10 -0.13 -6.84
C GLY A 89 -1.53 0.09 -7.28
N PHE A 90 -1.86 1.37 -7.48
CA PHE A 90 -3.16 1.83 -7.90
C PHE A 90 -3.04 2.81 -9.06
N ILE A 91 -3.99 2.76 -9.97
CA ILE A 91 -4.12 3.78 -11.00
C ILE A 91 -4.87 4.97 -10.39
N TYR A 92 -4.31 6.16 -10.53
CA TYR A 92 -5.00 7.39 -10.16
C TYR A 92 -5.71 7.97 -11.38
N GLN A 93 -7.02 8.17 -11.26
CA GLN A 93 -7.84 8.75 -12.32
C GLN A 93 -7.83 10.27 -12.18
N GLY A 94 -6.82 10.92 -12.72
CA GLY A 94 -6.70 12.37 -12.66
C GLY A 94 -5.25 12.84 -12.75
N ASN A 95 -5.00 14.04 -12.22
CA ASN A 95 -3.66 14.62 -12.19
C ASN A 95 -2.91 14.10 -10.95
N LEU A 96 -2.01 13.16 -11.14
CA LEU A 96 -1.29 12.53 -10.05
C LEU A 96 -0.39 13.51 -9.29
N LYS A 97 0.29 14.42 -10.00
CA LYS A 97 1.17 15.39 -9.34
C LYS A 97 0.39 16.28 -8.37
N LYS A 98 -0.79 16.70 -8.77
CA LYS A 98 -1.67 17.50 -7.92
C LYS A 98 -2.15 16.70 -6.70
N PHE A 99 -2.55 15.46 -6.92
CA PHE A 99 -2.93 14.58 -5.81
C PHE A 99 -1.77 14.36 -4.85
N CYS A 100 -0.55 14.19 -5.37
CA CYS A 100 0.64 14.03 -4.53
C CYS A 100 0.88 15.26 -3.65
N ASP A 101 0.63 16.46 -4.15
CA ASP A 101 0.73 17.68 -3.33
C ASP A 101 -0.29 17.65 -2.19
N GLU A 102 -1.51 17.20 -2.47
CA GLU A 102 -2.56 17.08 -1.44
C GLU A 102 -2.18 16.07 -0.36
N ILE A 103 -1.73 14.88 -0.74
CA ILE A 103 -1.38 13.85 0.25
C ILE A 103 -0.08 14.16 0.99
N ARG A 104 0.84 14.91 0.36
CA ARG A 104 2.02 15.41 1.06
C ARG A 104 1.63 16.33 2.22
N GLU A 105 0.64 17.18 2.03
CA GLU A 105 0.12 18.03 3.10
C GLU A 105 -0.53 17.22 4.22
N ARG A 106 -1.07 16.04 3.91
CA ARG A 106 -1.61 15.12 4.92
C ARG A 106 -0.51 14.41 5.72
N GLY A 107 0.74 14.46 5.26
CA GLY A 107 1.88 13.84 5.93
C GLY A 107 2.45 12.61 5.23
N VAL A 108 2.04 12.32 4.00
CA VAL A 108 2.59 11.18 3.24
C VAL A 108 4.05 11.43 2.92
N ILE A 109 4.87 10.41 3.11
CA ILE A 109 6.28 10.41 2.75
C ILE A 109 6.44 9.63 1.45
N PHE A 110 7.16 10.23 0.49
CA PHE A 110 7.40 9.62 -0.81
C PHE A 110 8.76 8.92 -0.82
N ALA A 111 8.75 7.65 -1.20
CA ALA A 111 9.97 6.90 -1.48
C ALA A 111 10.52 7.27 -2.87
N VAL A 112 9.61 7.52 -3.81
CA VAL A 112 9.93 8.11 -5.12
C VAL A 112 8.92 9.21 -5.37
N GLU A 113 9.42 10.44 -5.57
CA GLU A 113 8.58 11.59 -5.93
C GLU A 113 7.96 11.38 -7.32
N PRO A 114 6.83 12.05 -7.62
CA PRO A 114 6.20 11.91 -8.93
C PRO A 114 7.16 12.19 -10.08
N ILE A 115 7.30 11.22 -10.98
CA ILE A 115 8.13 11.35 -12.18
C ILE A 115 7.37 10.81 -13.40
N GLU A 116 7.69 11.37 -14.55
CA GLU A 116 7.23 10.82 -15.81
C GLU A 116 8.15 9.66 -16.21
N PHE A 117 7.72 8.44 -15.88
CA PHE A 117 8.52 7.23 -16.09
C PHE A 117 8.64 6.85 -17.57
N LEU A 118 7.52 6.94 -18.28
CA LEU A 118 7.42 6.75 -19.72
C LEU A 118 6.59 7.92 -20.27
N PRO A 119 6.69 8.25 -21.56
CA PRO A 119 5.85 9.29 -22.13
C PRO A 119 4.37 9.06 -21.83
N GLY A 120 3.74 10.01 -21.15
CA GLY A 120 2.34 9.94 -20.75
C GLY A 120 2.05 9.12 -19.49
N THR A 121 3.07 8.56 -18.85
CA THR A 121 2.88 7.76 -17.61
C THR A 121 3.67 8.38 -16.46
N THR A 122 2.95 8.87 -15.46
CA THR A 122 3.52 9.43 -14.25
C THR A 122 3.37 8.43 -13.11
N ILE A 123 4.42 8.20 -12.35
CA ILE A 123 4.40 7.31 -11.18
C ILE A 123 4.96 8.00 -9.96
N CYS A 124 4.60 7.49 -8.80
CA CYS A 124 5.29 7.79 -7.54
C CYS A 124 5.20 6.56 -6.64
N TYR A 125 6.09 6.49 -5.65
CA TYR A 125 6.04 5.47 -4.60
C TYR A 125 5.86 6.15 -3.26
N VAL A 126 4.84 5.73 -2.51
CA VAL A 126 4.60 6.23 -1.16
C VAL A 126 5.00 5.17 -0.12
N SER A 127 5.52 5.65 1.00
CA SER A 127 5.91 4.81 2.13
C SER A 127 4.73 4.68 3.08
N ALA A 128 4.16 3.48 3.16
CA ALA A 128 3.09 3.15 4.09
C ALA A 128 3.67 2.51 5.37
N PRO A 129 2.84 2.31 6.42
CA PRO A 129 3.30 1.67 7.64
C PRO A 129 3.91 0.28 7.41
N ASP A 130 4.80 -0.14 8.30
CA ASP A 130 5.49 -1.43 8.27
C ASP A 130 6.35 -1.65 7.03
N ASN A 131 6.91 -0.57 6.48
CA ASN A 131 7.75 -0.57 5.28
C ASN A 131 7.02 -1.07 4.02
N VAL A 132 5.71 -0.98 4.00
CA VAL A 132 4.94 -1.28 2.79
C VAL A 132 5.11 -0.14 1.78
N THR A 133 5.39 -0.50 0.53
CA THR A 133 5.49 0.47 -0.57
C THR A 133 4.25 0.39 -1.44
N ILE A 134 3.68 1.54 -1.77
CA ILE A 134 2.53 1.65 -2.66
C ILE A 134 2.89 2.53 -3.83
N GLU A 135 2.69 2.02 -5.04
CA GLU A 135 2.87 2.78 -6.27
C GLU A 135 1.54 3.43 -6.67
N LEU A 136 1.61 4.67 -7.10
CA LEU A 136 0.48 5.36 -7.73
C LEU A 136 0.87 5.68 -9.16
N ILE A 137 -0.03 5.37 -10.09
CA ILE A 137 0.22 5.48 -11.53
C ILE A 137 -0.87 6.30 -12.19
N GLN A 138 -0.48 7.30 -12.96
CA GLN A 138 -1.35 8.02 -13.89
C GLN A 138 -0.92 7.67 -15.30
N LYS A 139 -1.84 7.15 -16.07
CA LYS A 139 -1.62 6.82 -17.48
C LYS A 139 -2.34 7.82 -18.39
#